data_ea20055034a919ef5561dda42f1e6d4c
#
_entry.id   ea20055034a919ef5561dda42f1e6d4c
#
_cell.length_a   1.000
_cell.length_b   1.000
_cell.length_c   1.000
_cell.angle_alpha   90.00
_cell.angle_beta   90.00
_cell.angle_gamma   90.00
#
_symmetry.space_group_name_H-M   'P 1'
#
loop_
_entity.id
_entity.type
_entity.pdbx_description
1 polymer ?
#
loop_
_entity_poly.entity_id
_entity_poly.type
_entity_poly.pdbx_seq_one_letter_code
_entity_poly.pdbx_strand_id
1 'polypeptide(L)'
;MKNVQKGFSFIEILVVVTIIGIISAVGMVTYTEFIKQSRDAKRKGDLEQIRGALEIYKSKNNAYPLTAEVVFGSDLCDPLPGGCGAGTYLKKIANDPKTGTYIYYYLSATGSDYTLGAHLEQGSTSNCGTNCGGGVQVCNYCLGPYGQL
;
A
#
# COMPACT_ATOMS: atom_id res chain seq x y z
N MET A 1 58.45 26.78 7.10
CA MET A 1 57.37 27.11 6.14
C MET A 1 56.09 27.28 6.94
N LYS A 2 55.53 28.52 7.04
CA LYS A 2 54.25 28.75 7.71
C LYS A 2 53.10 28.37 6.73
N ASN A 3 52.35 27.34 7.06
CA ASN A 3 51.11 27.04 6.34
C ASN A 3 50.09 28.15 6.63
N VAL A 4 49.83 28.98 5.63
CA VAL A 4 48.77 29.98 5.68
C VAL A 4 47.44 29.22 5.52
N GLN A 5 46.75 29.02 6.61
CA GLN A 5 45.36 28.48 6.56
C GLN A 5 44.46 29.56 5.97
N LYS A 6 43.90 29.29 4.81
CA LYS A 6 42.91 30.16 4.18
C LYS A 6 41.58 29.94 4.90
N GLY A 7 41.07 30.94 5.61
CA GLY A 7 39.76 30.97 6.20
C GLY A 7 38.69 31.24 5.12
N PHE A 8 37.43 30.82 5.39
CA PHE A 8 36.29 31.09 4.52
C PHE A 8 35.93 32.60 4.54
N SER A 9 35.52 33.10 3.38
CA SER A 9 34.98 34.46 3.25
C SER A 9 33.56 34.54 3.75
N PHE A 10 33.18 35.65 4.38
CA PHE A 10 31.81 35.92 4.80
C PHE A 10 30.81 35.80 3.65
N ILE A 11 31.18 36.28 2.45
CA ILE A 11 30.33 36.18 1.25
C ILE A 11 30.10 34.73 0.80
N GLU A 12 31.11 33.89 0.95
CA GLU A 12 31.05 32.47 0.59
C GLU A 12 30.02 31.71 1.46
N ILE A 13 30.03 31.99 2.77
CA ILE A 13 29.00 31.40 3.68
C ILE A 13 27.64 31.95 3.36
N LEU A 14 27.51 33.24 3.07
CA LEU A 14 26.21 33.87 2.74
C LEU A 14 25.58 33.24 1.47
N VAL A 15 26.37 33.01 0.43
CA VAL A 15 25.92 32.38 -0.81
C VAL A 15 25.51 30.92 -0.54
N VAL A 16 26.27 30.18 0.24
CA VAL A 16 25.96 28.78 0.58
C VAL A 16 24.61 28.65 1.34
N VAL A 17 24.40 29.47 2.39
CA VAL A 17 23.16 29.43 3.17
C VAL A 17 21.93 29.86 2.33
N THR A 18 22.09 30.81 1.40
CA THR A 18 20.97 31.19 0.49
C THR A 18 20.61 30.06 -0.46
N ILE A 19 21.59 29.35 -1.05
CA ILE A 19 21.32 28.22 -1.95
C ILE A 19 20.67 27.07 -1.18
N ILE A 20 21.19 26.71 0.01
CA ILE A 20 20.59 25.66 0.86
C ILE A 20 19.15 26.04 1.24
N GLY A 21 18.88 27.29 1.58
CA GLY A 21 17.55 27.80 1.91
C GLY A 21 16.55 27.61 0.77
N ILE A 22 16.95 27.93 -0.45
CA ILE A 22 16.10 27.78 -1.64
C ILE A 22 15.79 26.29 -1.93
N ILE A 23 16.84 25.44 -1.91
CA ILE A 23 16.67 24.00 -2.17
C ILE A 23 15.78 23.35 -1.09
N SER A 24 15.95 23.72 0.17
CA SER A 24 15.16 23.20 1.28
C SER A 24 13.69 23.59 1.18
N ALA A 25 13.38 24.81 0.74
CA ALA A 25 12.00 25.27 0.57
C ALA A 25 11.24 24.48 -0.50
N VAL A 26 11.88 24.15 -1.62
CA VAL A 26 11.30 23.33 -2.69
C VAL A 26 11.13 21.87 -2.22
N GLY A 27 12.09 21.34 -1.47
CA GLY A 27 12.07 19.96 -0.99
C GLY A 27 10.92 19.64 -0.05
N MET A 28 10.50 20.57 0.81
CA MET A 28 9.42 20.35 1.77
C MET A 28 8.06 20.05 1.11
N VAL A 29 7.71 20.78 0.07
CA VAL A 29 6.40 20.60 -0.61
C VAL A 29 6.35 19.25 -1.36
N THR A 30 7.43 18.89 -2.03
CA THR A 30 7.50 17.66 -2.82
C THR A 30 7.52 16.41 -1.92
N TYR A 31 8.09 16.49 -0.73
CA TYR A 31 8.24 15.35 0.17
C TYR A 31 6.91 14.74 0.62
N THR A 32 5.90 15.56 0.95
CA THR A 32 4.60 15.07 1.41
C THR A 32 3.86 14.30 0.33
N GLU A 33 3.90 14.79 -0.91
CA GLU A 33 3.28 14.10 -2.06
C GLU A 33 4.01 12.79 -2.40
N PHE A 34 5.33 12.80 -2.31
CA PHE A 34 6.14 11.60 -2.52
C PHE A 34 5.81 10.48 -1.51
N ILE A 35 5.60 10.83 -0.24
CA ILE A 35 5.21 9.85 0.79
C ILE A 35 3.81 9.27 0.50
N LYS A 36 2.84 10.07 0.05
CA LYS A 36 1.52 9.57 -0.36
C LYS A 36 1.65 8.61 -1.55
N GLN A 37 2.40 9.00 -2.57
CA GLN A 37 2.66 8.17 -3.74
C GLN A 37 3.32 6.83 -3.39
N SER A 38 4.29 6.85 -2.49
CA SER A 38 4.97 5.65 -1.99
C SER A 38 3.99 4.70 -1.29
N ARG A 39 3.10 5.23 -0.44
CA ARG A 39 2.06 4.41 0.21
C ARG A 39 1.06 3.85 -0.79
N ASP A 40 0.66 4.63 -1.78
CA ASP A 40 -0.26 4.17 -2.83
C ASP A 40 0.36 3.10 -3.72
N ALA A 41 1.65 3.24 -4.06
CA ALA A 41 2.39 2.21 -4.77
C ALA A 41 2.47 0.90 -3.95
N LYS A 42 2.70 1.02 -2.64
CA LYS A 42 2.68 -0.14 -1.73
C LYS A 42 1.31 -0.80 -1.70
N ARG A 43 0.20 -0.04 -1.57
CA ARG A 43 -1.17 -0.57 -1.59
C ARG A 43 -1.44 -1.38 -2.85
N LYS A 44 -1.08 -0.84 -4.02
CA LYS A 44 -1.21 -1.54 -5.30
C LYS A 44 -0.41 -2.84 -5.31
N GLY A 45 0.83 -2.81 -4.85
CA GLY A 45 1.67 -4.00 -4.75
C GLY A 45 1.12 -5.05 -3.78
N ASP A 46 0.64 -4.64 -2.62
CA ASP A 46 0.02 -5.53 -1.62
C ASP A 46 -1.23 -6.21 -2.21
N LEU A 47 -2.12 -5.46 -2.88
CA LEU A 47 -3.33 -6.03 -3.50
C LEU A 47 -2.99 -7.01 -4.64
N GLU A 48 -1.97 -6.71 -5.46
CA GLU A 48 -1.52 -7.63 -6.50
C GLU A 48 -0.91 -8.91 -5.92
N GLN A 49 -0.19 -8.81 -4.81
CA GLN A 49 0.33 -9.99 -4.11
C GLN A 49 -0.82 -10.85 -3.55
N ILE A 50 -1.83 -10.23 -2.95
CA ILE A 50 -3.03 -10.93 -2.45
C ILE A 50 -3.75 -11.58 -3.62
N ARG A 51 -3.95 -10.87 -4.74
CA ARG A 51 -4.55 -11.40 -5.96
C ARG A 51 -3.84 -12.67 -6.43
N GLY A 52 -2.52 -12.62 -6.55
CA GLY A 52 -1.73 -13.79 -6.92
C GLY A 52 -1.93 -14.99 -6.00
N ALA A 53 -2.01 -14.77 -4.68
CA ALA A 53 -2.25 -15.82 -3.71
C ALA A 53 -3.69 -16.41 -3.81
N LEU A 54 -4.68 -15.56 -4.08
CA LEU A 54 -6.08 -15.98 -4.31
C LEU A 54 -6.21 -16.84 -5.57
N GLU A 55 -5.49 -16.53 -6.64
CA GLU A 55 -5.47 -17.34 -7.86
C GLU A 55 -4.86 -18.73 -7.60
N ILE A 56 -3.78 -18.80 -6.82
CA ILE A 56 -3.18 -20.08 -6.42
C ILE A 56 -4.17 -20.87 -5.54
N TYR A 57 -4.86 -20.20 -4.61
CA TYR A 57 -5.88 -20.84 -3.77
C TYR A 57 -7.01 -21.44 -4.65
N LYS A 58 -7.55 -20.64 -5.59
CA LYS A 58 -8.62 -21.09 -6.51
C LYS A 58 -8.18 -22.27 -7.38
N SER A 59 -6.95 -22.23 -7.88
CA SER A 59 -6.39 -23.33 -8.69
C SER A 59 -6.42 -24.68 -7.95
N LYS A 60 -6.31 -24.65 -6.63
CA LYS A 60 -6.27 -25.83 -5.78
C LYS A 60 -7.65 -26.24 -5.26
N ASN A 61 -8.48 -25.26 -4.91
CA ASN A 61 -9.77 -25.46 -4.23
C ASN A 61 -10.97 -25.28 -5.16
N ASN A 62 -10.77 -24.95 -6.45
CA ASN A 62 -11.79 -24.65 -7.46
C ASN A 62 -12.73 -23.48 -7.11
N ALA A 63 -12.45 -22.73 -6.05
CA ALA A 63 -13.20 -21.57 -5.60
C ALA A 63 -12.29 -20.59 -4.89
N TYR A 64 -12.64 -19.30 -4.87
CA TYR A 64 -12.00 -18.31 -4.01
C TYR A 64 -12.47 -18.45 -2.56
N PRO A 65 -11.65 -18.09 -1.58
CA PRO A 65 -12.11 -18.07 -0.19
C PRO A 65 -13.28 -17.11 -0.01
N LEU A 66 -14.18 -17.41 0.89
CA LEU A 66 -15.30 -16.52 1.21
C LEU A 66 -14.82 -15.31 2.03
N THR A 67 -15.63 -14.25 2.06
CA THR A 67 -15.28 -12.99 2.76
C THR A 67 -14.83 -13.21 4.21
N ALA A 68 -15.49 -14.11 4.94
CA ALA A 68 -15.16 -14.39 6.35
C ALA A 68 -13.86 -15.17 6.55
N GLU A 69 -13.33 -15.75 5.48
CA GLU A 69 -12.15 -16.62 5.51
C GLU A 69 -10.84 -15.83 5.28
N VAL A 70 -10.93 -14.64 4.72
CA VAL A 70 -9.77 -13.77 4.46
C VAL A 70 -9.65 -12.73 5.58
N VAL A 71 -8.68 -12.93 6.45
CA VAL A 71 -8.39 -12.03 7.57
C VAL A 71 -7.06 -11.32 7.33
N PHE A 72 -7.11 -10.00 7.11
CA PHE A 72 -5.90 -9.19 6.94
C PHE A 72 -5.04 -9.24 8.18
N GLY A 73 -3.73 -9.36 7.99
CA GLY A 73 -2.76 -9.57 9.07
C GLY A 73 -2.54 -11.02 9.48
N SER A 74 -3.33 -11.97 8.96
CA SER A 74 -3.20 -13.41 9.16
C SER A 74 -2.70 -14.12 7.90
N ASP A 75 -2.35 -15.40 8.01
CA ASP A 75 -1.94 -16.22 6.88
C ASP A 75 -3.13 -16.64 6.03
N LEU A 76 -2.98 -16.64 4.72
CA LEU A 76 -3.90 -17.30 3.79
C LEU A 76 -3.42 -18.75 3.60
N CYS A 77 -4.15 -19.71 4.13
CA CYS A 77 -3.76 -21.12 4.15
C CYS A 77 -4.98 -22.06 4.08
N ASP A 78 -4.74 -23.37 4.01
CA ASP A 78 -5.77 -24.40 3.94
C ASP A 78 -5.58 -25.39 5.11
N PRO A 79 -6.62 -25.73 5.91
CA PRO A 79 -7.99 -25.18 5.90
C PRO A 79 -8.10 -23.77 6.49
N LEU A 80 -9.07 -23.00 6.01
CA LEU A 80 -9.44 -21.69 6.54
C LEU A 80 -10.53 -21.81 7.62
N PRO A 81 -10.63 -20.89 8.61
CA PRO A 81 -9.65 -19.96 9.12
C PRO A 81 -8.83 -20.53 10.29
N GLY A 82 -7.56 -20.19 10.36
CA GLY A 82 -6.77 -20.28 11.60
C GLY A 82 -5.91 -21.52 11.82
N GLY A 83 -5.85 -22.46 10.89
CA GLY A 83 -4.97 -23.60 11.00
C GLY A 83 -4.26 -23.92 9.67
N CYS A 84 -3.05 -23.42 9.48
CA CYS A 84 -2.25 -23.72 8.29
C CYS A 84 -1.68 -25.14 8.36
N GLY A 85 -2.52 -26.14 8.06
CA GLY A 85 -2.09 -27.56 8.11
C GLY A 85 -1.29 -27.99 6.88
N ALA A 86 -1.82 -27.85 5.68
CA ALA A 86 -1.27 -28.46 4.47
C ALA A 86 -0.68 -27.51 3.44
N GLY A 87 -0.88 -26.22 3.57
CA GLY A 87 -0.32 -25.25 2.62
C GLY A 87 -0.62 -23.80 2.96
N THR A 88 0.42 -22.98 3.00
CA THR A 88 0.30 -21.53 3.11
C THR A 88 0.45 -20.93 1.72
N TYR A 89 -0.56 -20.22 1.25
CA TYR A 89 -0.58 -19.53 -0.04
C TYR A 89 0.06 -18.15 0.08
N LEU A 90 -0.18 -17.48 1.21
CA LEU A 90 0.44 -16.20 1.54
C LEU A 90 0.67 -16.12 3.04
N LYS A 91 1.91 -15.94 3.44
CA LYS A 91 2.23 -15.61 4.83
C LYS A 91 1.87 -14.15 5.09
N LYS A 92 1.03 -13.95 6.09
CA LYS A 92 0.61 -12.65 6.59
C LYS A 92 0.07 -11.74 5.47
N ILE A 93 -1.22 -11.89 5.16
CA ILE A 93 -1.93 -10.96 4.28
C ILE A 93 -1.66 -9.53 4.76
N ALA A 94 -1.18 -8.67 3.86
CA ALA A 94 -0.79 -7.31 4.23
C ALA A 94 -1.95 -6.50 4.79
N ASN A 95 -1.65 -5.62 5.74
CA ASN A 95 -2.53 -4.56 6.20
C ASN A 95 -2.15 -3.25 5.51
N ASP A 96 -3.10 -2.29 5.43
CA ASP A 96 -2.82 -0.96 4.90
C ASP A 96 -1.63 -0.31 5.64
N PRO A 97 -0.71 0.37 4.92
CA PRO A 97 0.43 1.07 5.54
C PRO A 97 0.04 2.11 6.59
N LYS A 98 -1.19 2.62 6.53
CA LYS A 98 -1.75 3.59 7.46
C LYS A 98 -2.88 2.95 8.27
N THR A 99 -2.55 1.83 8.94
CA THR A 99 -3.47 1.13 9.83
C THR A 99 -4.08 2.07 10.87
N GLY A 100 -5.40 1.95 11.09
CA GLY A 100 -6.16 2.86 11.95
C GLY A 100 -6.86 3.99 11.21
N THR A 101 -6.42 4.34 9.99
CA THR A 101 -7.12 5.27 9.11
C THR A 101 -7.74 4.54 7.92
N TYR A 102 -6.99 3.63 7.31
CA TYR A 102 -7.41 2.85 6.15
C TYR A 102 -7.29 1.36 6.42
N ILE A 103 -8.14 0.58 5.73
CA ILE A 103 -8.15 -0.87 5.73
C ILE A 103 -8.26 -1.36 4.28
N TYR A 104 -7.73 -2.52 3.99
CA TYR A 104 -8.05 -3.23 2.76
C TYR A 104 -9.40 -3.93 2.88
N TYR A 105 -10.05 -4.09 1.76
CA TYR A 105 -11.36 -4.73 1.67
C TYR A 105 -11.28 -5.96 0.78
N TYR A 106 -11.96 -7.02 1.19
CA TYR A 106 -12.15 -8.23 0.42
C TYR A 106 -13.61 -8.66 0.48
N LEU A 107 -14.20 -8.90 -0.67
CA LEU A 107 -15.55 -9.44 -0.80
C LEU A 107 -15.55 -10.61 -1.78
N SER A 108 -16.01 -11.77 -1.33
CA SER A 108 -16.37 -12.92 -2.15
C SER A 108 -17.58 -13.58 -1.52
N ALA A 109 -18.73 -13.54 -2.20
CA ALA A 109 -19.98 -14.05 -1.67
C ALA A 109 -20.18 -15.53 -1.97
N THR A 110 -19.72 -16.00 -3.12
CA THR A 110 -19.98 -17.35 -3.63
C THR A 110 -18.72 -18.16 -3.93
N GLY A 111 -17.55 -17.57 -3.80
CA GLY A 111 -16.28 -18.18 -4.21
C GLY A 111 -16.03 -18.25 -5.72
N SER A 112 -16.98 -17.79 -6.55
CA SER A 112 -16.80 -17.76 -8.00
C SER A 112 -16.04 -16.52 -8.48
N ASP A 113 -16.17 -15.43 -7.73
CA ASP A 113 -15.57 -14.12 -8.00
C ASP A 113 -15.21 -13.40 -6.70
N TYR A 114 -14.41 -12.35 -6.79
CA TYR A 114 -14.06 -11.51 -5.65
C TYR A 114 -13.77 -10.06 -6.05
N THR A 115 -13.87 -9.19 -5.09
CA THR A 115 -13.41 -7.79 -5.17
C THR A 115 -12.44 -7.49 -4.04
N LEU A 116 -11.24 -7.04 -4.40
CA LEU A 116 -10.27 -6.44 -3.50
C LEU A 116 -10.34 -4.93 -3.62
N GLY A 117 -10.27 -4.22 -2.50
CA GLY A 117 -10.33 -2.76 -2.48
C GLY A 117 -9.29 -2.13 -1.58
N ALA A 118 -8.81 -0.95 -1.98
CA ALA A 118 -7.98 -0.05 -1.18
C ALA A 118 -8.38 1.41 -1.39
N HIS A 119 -8.01 2.28 -0.45
CA HIS A 119 -8.12 3.72 -0.60
C HIS A 119 -6.76 4.32 -0.96
N LEU A 120 -6.65 4.91 -2.15
CA LEU A 120 -5.46 5.65 -2.59
C LEU A 120 -5.58 7.12 -2.18
N GLU A 121 -4.50 7.68 -1.63
CA GLU A 121 -4.44 9.07 -1.16
C GLU A 121 -4.29 10.08 -2.31
N GLN A 122 -3.76 9.65 -3.45
CA GLN A 122 -3.57 10.48 -4.66
C GLN A 122 -4.62 10.25 -5.75
N GLY A 123 -5.78 9.78 -5.36
CA GLY A 123 -6.93 9.66 -6.24
C GLY A 123 -6.88 8.50 -7.22
N SER A 124 -7.99 7.81 -7.32
CA SER A 124 -8.37 6.91 -8.39
C SER A 124 -9.84 7.19 -8.71
N THR A 125 -10.25 6.88 -9.93
CA THR A 125 -11.61 7.12 -10.40
C THR A 125 -12.54 5.94 -10.16
N SER A 126 -12.02 4.81 -9.68
CA SER A 126 -12.81 3.63 -9.39
C SER A 126 -13.58 3.78 -8.08
N ASN A 127 -14.74 3.14 -8.00
CA ASN A 127 -15.56 3.05 -6.79
C ASN A 127 -15.96 1.60 -6.58
N CYS A 128 -15.39 0.97 -5.55
CA CYS A 128 -15.67 -0.43 -5.22
C CYS A 128 -17.04 -0.63 -4.51
N GLY A 129 -17.83 0.42 -4.34
CA GLY A 129 -19.12 0.35 -3.65
C GLY A 129 -19.03 0.07 -2.15
N THR A 130 -17.86 0.22 -1.54
CA THR A 130 -17.61 -0.10 -0.14
C THR A 130 -16.58 0.84 0.50
N ASN A 131 -16.44 0.78 1.82
CA ASN A 131 -15.54 1.62 2.59
C ASN A 131 -14.23 0.89 2.92
N CYS A 132 -13.10 1.61 2.76
CA CYS A 132 -11.75 1.19 3.09
C CYS A 132 -11.16 1.94 4.29
N GLY A 133 -11.99 2.40 5.24
CA GLY A 133 -11.50 3.11 6.42
C GLY A 133 -12.60 3.65 7.31
N GLY A 134 -12.19 4.19 8.46
CA GLY A 134 -13.10 4.71 9.48
C GLY A 134 -13.95 5.88 9.00
N GLY A 135 -15.22 5.62 8.74
CA GLY A 135 -16.27 6.61 8.53
C GLY A 135 -16.69 6.82 7.08
N VAL A 136 -15.90 7.41 6.21
CA VAL A 136 -16.37 7.87 4.88
C VAL A 136 -15.34 7.61 3.76
N GLN A 137 -14.33 6.81 4.02
CA GLN A 137 -13.26 6.58 3.06
C GLN A 137 -13.66 5.45 2.09
N VAL A 138 -14.23 5.84 0.96
CA VAL A 138 -14.61 4.89 -0.11
C VAL A 138 -13.35 4.23 -0.68
N CYS A 139 -13.41 2.91 -0.92
CA CYS A 139 -12.38 2.23 -1.70
C CYS A 139 -12.41 2.76 -3.12
N ASN A 140 -11.32 3.38 -3.56
CA ASN A 140 -11.20 4.03 -4.86
C ASN A 140 -10.22 3.31 -5.81
N TYR A 141 -9.72 2.16 -5.40
CA TYR A 141 -8.92 1.25 -6.22
C TYR A 141 -9.40 -0.17 -5.99
N CYS A 142 -9.90 -0.80 -7.05
CA CYS A 142 -10.56 -2.10 -7.00
C CYS A 142 -9.87 -3.09 -7.93
N LEU A 143 -9.63 -4.30 -7.44
CA LEU A 143 -9.11 -5.41 -8.23
C LEU A 143 -10.05 -6.61 -8.15
N GLY A 144 -10.27 -7.25 -9.28
CA GLY A 144 -10.93 -8.54 -9.39
C GLY A 144 -10.01 -9.59 -10.00
N PRO A 145 -10.51 -10.80 -10.29
CA PRO A 145 -9.73 -11.87 -10.91
C PRO A 145 -9.08 -11.47 -12.24
N TYR A 146 -9.76 -10.63 -12.98
CA TYR A 146 -9.35 -10.23 -14.33
C TYR A 146 -8.57 -8.91 -14.37
N GLY A 147 -8.26 -8.32 -13.22
CA GLY A 147 -7.52 -7.08 -13.11
C GLY A 147 -8.29 -5.96 -12.41
N GLN A 148 -7.97 -4.71 -12.76
CA GLN A 148 -8.63 -3.53 -12.19
C GLN A 148 -10.07 -3.41 -12.70
N LEU A 149 -10.98 -3.14 -11.76
CA LEU A 149 -12.41 -2.95 -12.01
C LEU A 149 -12.74 -1.47 -12.23
#